data_b31319d9d7762493c1c57f21bdb81f25
#
_entry.id   b31319d9d7762493c1c57f21bdb81f25
#
_cell.length_a   1.000
_cell.length_b   1.000
_cell.length_c   1.000
_cell.angle_alpha   90.00
_cell.angle_beta   90.00
_cell.angle_gamma   90.00
#
_symmetry.space_group_name_H-M   'P 1'
#
loop_
_entity.id
_entity.type
_entity.pdbx_description
1 polymer ?
#
loop_
_entity_poly.entity_id
_entity_poly.type
_entity_poly.pdbx_seq_one_letter_code
_entity_poly.pdbx_strand_id
1 'polypeptide(L)'
;MHLNNLSASVLSTEEGKAKYDQAMLKVLSDKQVLAWILKRFVSEYEHLQMEEIETKYIEPETILVSKAGVNRDSSVIKGLSEKDSSQKEGTVYYDIVFQAYYPGNEQEKIGLYINLEAQADYYPGYPLEMRGIYYGARRLSSQLKQINKETNYGCLQKVYSIWLCVGNVPACESDTVTLYDISKNDIIGSVKRNKDLYDLINVVIIRLNDEAAPEDNTMKMLQTLFSNQLSKQEKLHALEKLGMRMNDSLEKGVGGSMNLSDYVELKGIKKGKEQGRRDGIRNMIELCQDLGTTEDNAKSQIIMRFRIPEEEAVKYIKTFWKSEK
;
A
#
# COMPACT_ATOMS: atom_id res chain seq x y z
N MET A 1 -19.64 19.89 -26.82
CA MET A 1 -18.79 20.52 -25.78
C MET A 1 -18.79 19.78 -24.42
N HIS A 2 -19.54 18.67 -24.21
CA HIS A 2 -19.63 17.95 -22.92
C HIS A 2 -18.75 16.69 -22.80
N LEU A 3 -18.15 16.20 -23.89
CA LEU A 3 -17.27 15.01 -23.86
C LEU A 3 -15.89 15.31 -23.23
N ASN A 4 -15.42 16.57 -23.32
CA ASN A 4 -14.13 16.98 -22.74
C ASN A 4 -14.14 17.05 -21.21
N ASN A 5 -15.30 17.27 -20.56
CA ASN A 5 -15.37 17.39 -19.11
C ASN A 5 -15.32 16.04 -18.38
N LEU A 6 -15.82 14.96 -18.99
CA LEU A 6 -15.73 13.61 -18.38
C LEU A 6 -14.31 13.06 -18.47
N SER A 7 -13.65 13.21 -19.61
CA SER A 7 -12.25 12.81 -19.78
C SER A 7 -11.31 13.63 -18.89
N ALA A 8 -11.54 14.95 -18.80
CA ALA A 8 -10.77 15.83 -17.91
C ALA A 8 -10.95 15.49 -16.43
N SER A 9 -12.17 15.13 -15.97
CA SER A 9 -12.42 14.73 -14.57
C SER A 9 -11.82 13.36 -14.21
N VAL A 10 -11.76 12.43 -15.16
CA VAL A 10 -11.11 11.12 -14.97
C VAL A 10 -9.59 11.29 -14.94
N LEU A 11 -9.04 12.06 -15.87
CA LEU A 11 -7.59 12.38 -15.91
C LEU A 11 -7.15 13.15 -14.65
N SER A 12 -7.93 14.13 -14.18
CA SER A 12 -7.63 14.86 -12.94
C SER A 12 -7.66 13.99 -11.69
N THR A 13 -8.49 12.96 -11.67
CA THR A 13 -8.59 12.00 -10.54
C THR A 13 -7.39 11.04 -10.53
N GLU A 14 -6.96 10.57 -11.70
CA GLU A 14 -5.77 9.71 -11.82
C GLU A 14 -4.49 10.50 -11.55
N GLU A 15 -4.38 11.73 -12.04
CA GLU A 15 -3.27 12.63 -11.74
C GLU A 15 -3.22 13.02 -10.26
N GLY A 16 -4.35 13.28 -9.63
CA GLY A 16 -4.46 13.57 -8.20
C GLY A 16 -3.99 12.40 -7.35
N LYS A 17 -4.42 11.17 -7.68
CA LYS A 17 -3.97 9.94 -7.04
C LYS A 17 -2.45 9.76 -7.20
N ALA A 18 -1.93 9.90 -8.41
CA ALA A 18 -0.51 9.74 -8.67
C ALA A 18 0.36 10.75 -7.91
N LYS A 19 -0.12 12.01 -7.79
CA LYS A 19 0.56 13.06 -6.99
C LYS A 19 0.54 12.74 -5.50
N TYR A 20 -0.60 12.26 -4.98
CA TYR A 20 -0.73 11.84 -3.59
C TYR A 20 0.20 10.67 -3.28
N ASP A 21 0.14 9.59 -4.09
CA ASP A 21 1.01 8.42 -3.94
C ASP A 21 2.49 8.82 -3.98
N GLN A 22 2.86 9.73 -4.89
CA GLN A 22 4.24 10.23 -4.99
C GLN A 22 4.65 11.04 -3.76
N ALA A 23 3.77 11.88 -3.21
CA ALA A 23 4.04 12.65 -2.00
C ALA A 23 4.19 11.74 -0.77
N MET A 24 3.32 10.73 -0.63
CA MET A 24 3.43 9.70 0.41
C MET A 24 4.78 8.98 0.35
N LEU A 25 5.13 8.47 -0.83
CA LEU A 25 6.38 7.73 -1.02
C LEU A 25 7.60 8.60 -0.70
N LYS A 26 7.56 9.89 -1.03
CA LYS A 26 8.63 10.83 -0.72
C LYS A 26 8.81 11.01 0.80
N VAL A 27 7.72 11.15 1.56
CA VAL A 27 7.76 11.29 3.02
C VAL A 27 8.20 9.98 3.66
N LEU A 28 7.63 8.85 3.24
CA LEU A 28 7.98 7.54 3.77
C LEU A 28 9.42 7.11 3.44
N SER A 29 10.04 7.66 2.40
CA SER A 29 11.45 7.40 2.08
C SER A 29 12.44 8.27 2.87
N ASP A 30 11.95 9.19 3.70
CA ASP A 30 12.81 9.95 4.61
C ASP A 30 13.41 9.03 5.69
N LYS A 31 14.71 9.13 5.91
CA LYS A 31 15.44 8.26 6.83
C LYS A 31 14.94 8.33 8.26
N GLN A 32 14.52 9.50 8.74
CA GLN A 32 13.94 9.61 10.07
C GLN A 32 12.63 8.84 10.17
N VAL A 33 11.74 8.98 9.17
CA VAL A 33 10.47 8.24 9.13
C VAL A 33 10.74 6.74 9.11
N LEU A 34 11.67 6.28 8.27
CA LEU A 34 12.07 4.87 8.22
C LEU A 34 12.66 4.40 9.56
N ALA A 35 13.50 5.21 10.21
CA ALA A 35 14.06 4.86 11.52
C ALA A 35 12.97 4.70 12.60
N TRP A 36 11.94 5.56 12.60
CA TRP A 36 10.81 5.42 13.50
C TRP A 36 10.05 4.12 13.27
N ILE A 37 9.78 3.79 12.00
CA ILE A 37 9.11 2.55 11.61
C ILE A 37 9.94 1.33 12.04
N LEU A 38 11.24 1.32 11.73
CA LEU A 38 12.12 0.22 12.08
C LEU A 38 12.21 0.02 13.59
N LYS A 39 12.48 1.08 14.35
CA LYS A 39 12.61 1.00 15.81
C LYS A 39 11.37 0.39 16.46
N ARG A 40 10.19 0.71 15.95
CA ARG A 40 8.93 0.30 16.59
C ARG A 40 8.40 -1.03 16.11
N PHE A 41 8.59 -1.37 14.84
CA PHE A 41 7.90 -2.50 14.21
C PHE A 41 8.82 -3.60 13.72
N VAL A 42 10.14 -3.42 13.86
CA VAL A 42 11.15 -4.41 13.48
C VAL A 42 11.94 -4.80 14.73
N SER A 43 11.77 -6.03 15.19
CA SER A 43 12.27 -6.51 16.49
C SER A 43 13.78 -6.31 16.67
N GLU A 44 14.53 -6.39 15.58
CA GLU A 44 15.99 -6.23 15.57
C GLU A 44 16.45 -4.82 15.97
N TYR A 45 15.60 -3.81 15.87
CA TYR A 45 15.92 -2.41 16.16
C TYR A 45 15.29 -1.87 17.45
N GLU A 46 14.48 -2.66 18.15
CA GLU A 46 13.72 -2.23 19.33
C GLU A 46 14.59 -1.55 20.40
N HIS A 47 15.79 -2.08 20.62
CA HIS A 47 16.70 -1.61 21.69
C HIS A 47 17.63 -0.48 21.26
N LEU A 48 17.64 -0.10 19.98
CA LEU A 48 18.55 0.92 19.46
C LEU A 48 18.01 2.33 19.65
N GLN A 49 18.92 3.32 19.62
CA GLN A 49 18.52 4.73 19.58
C GLN A 49 18.13 5.13 18.16
N MET A 50 17.17 6.05 18.03
CA MET A 50 16.65 6.49 16.74
C MET A 50 17.74 7.02 15.81
N GLU A 51 18.63 7.86 16.34
CA GLU A 51 19.74 8.45 15.59
C GLU A 51 20.76 7.40 15.11
N GLU A 52 20.92 6.34 15.88
CA GLU A 52 21.77 5.24 15.51
C GLU A 52 21.18 4.44 14.34
N ILE A 53 19.87 4.17 14.38
CA ILE A 53 19.18 3.48 13.27
C ILE A 53 19.31 4.31 11.99
N GLU A 54 19.03 5.60 12.06
CA GLU A 54 19.08 6.51 10.93
C GLU A 54 20.45 6.60 10.27
N THR A 55 21.51 6.67 11.09
CA THR A 55 22.86 6.95 10.60
C THR A 55 23.67 5.72 10.25
N LYS A 56 23.48 4.60 10.96
CA LYS A 56 24.31 3.41 10.81
C LYS A 56 23.63 2.27 10.06
N TYR A 57 22.33 2.08 10.26
CA TYR A 57 21.65 0.86 9.81
C TYR A 57 20.80 1.04 8.55
N ILE A 58 20.42 2.26 8.18
CA ILE A 58 19.71 2.52 6.92
C ILE A 58 20.73 2.98 5.86
N GLU A 59 20.95 2.15 4.86
CA GLU A 59 21.85 2.47 3.75
C GLU A 59 21.10 3.34 2.71
N PRO A 60 21.47 4.64 2.56
CA PRO A 60 20.69 5.56 1.72
C PRO A 60 20.68 5.16 0.25
N GLU A 61 21.77 4.56 -0.21
CA GLU A 61 21.94 4.15 -1.61
C GLU A 61 21.04 2.97 -2.00
N THR A 62 20.48 2.27 -1.00
CA THR A 62 19.59 1.13 -1.23
C THR A 62 18.10 1.50 -1.18
N ILE A 63 17.77 2.73 -0.80
CA ILE A 63 16.37 3.19 -0.75
C ILE A 63 15.90 3.43 -2.18
N LEU A 64 15.02 2.55 -2.67
CA LEU A 64 14.39 2.66 -3.97
C LEU A 64 12.92 3.00 -3.79
N VAL A 65 12.50 4.09 -4.41
CA VAL A 65 11.12 4.57 -4.42
C VAL A 65 10.53 4.32 -5.80
N SER A 66 9.42 3.63 -5.83
CA SER A 66 8.81 3.00 -7.00
C SER A 66 8.64 3.85 -8.26
N LYS A 67 8.94 3.33 -9.42
CA LYS A 67 8.02 2.86 -10.49
C LYS A 67 8.70 1.86 -11.44
N ALA A 68 9.84 1.32 -11.11
CA ALA A 68 10.53 0.36 -11.96
C ALA A 68 10.36 -1.05 -11.39
N GLY A 69 9.82 -1.94 -12.16
CA GLY A 69 9.69 -3.31 -11.72
C GLY A 69 10.97 -4.13 -11.97
N VAL A 70 11.16 -5.19 -11.21
CA VAL A 70 12.29 -6.09 -11.28
C VAL A 70 11.96 -7.35 -12.07
N ASN A 71 12.77 -7.58 -13.07
CA ASN A 71 12.83 -8.88 -13.73
C ASN A 71 13.79 -9.80 -12.98
N ARG A 72 13.38 -11.06 -12.75
CA ARG A 72 14.19 -12.12 -12.15
C ARG A 72 15.51 -12.37 -12.91
N ASP A 73 15.60 -11.97 -14.16
CA ASP A 73 16.73 -12.23 -15.07
C ASP A 73 17.65 -11.01 -15.30
N SER A 74 17.44 -9.87 -14.63
CA SER A 74 18.32 -8.72 -14.81
C SER A 74 19.60 -8.87 -14.00
N SER A 75 20.75 -8.97 -14.70
CA SER A 75 22.10 -9.06 -14.16
C SER A 75 22.69 -7.74 -13.66
N VAL A 76 21.89 -6.75 -13.36
CA VAL A 76 22.37 -5.43 -12.94
C VAL A 76 22.45 -5.35 -11.43
N ILE A 77 23.65 -5.59 -10.92
CA ILE A 77 24.03 -5.41 -9.52
C ILE A 77 24.43 -3.94 -9.32
N LYS A 78 23.48 -3.06 -9.10
CA LYS A 78 23.63 -1.78 -8.41
C LYS A 78 22.22 -1.25 -8.08
N GLY A 79 21.74 -1.58 -6.91
CA GLY A 79 20.43 -1.19 -6.41
C GLY A 79 19.52 -2.41 -6.20
N LEU A 80 18.78 -2.37 -5.11
CA LEU A 80 17.70 -3.30 -4.87
C LEU A 80 16.66 -3.10 -5.96
N SER A 81 16.12 -4.18 -6.43
CA SER A 81 15.18 -4.15 -7.52
C SER A 81 13.75 -4.07 -6.99
N GLU A 82 12.99 -3.06 -7.39
CA GLU A 82 11.61 -2.78 -6.95
C GLU A 82 10.57 -3.75 -7.51
N LYS A 83 10.94 -4.52 -8.53
CA LYS A 83 10.05 -5.42 -9.27
C LYS A 83 10.56 -6.85 -9.21
N ASP A 84 9.72 -7.76 -8.79
CA ASP A 84 9.98 -9.19 -8.94
C ASP A 84 9.00 -9.78 -9.96
N SER A 85 9.52 -10.27 -11.08
CA SER A 85 8.69 -10.89 -12.13
C SER A 85 9.22 -12.25 -12.51
N SER A 86 8.34 -13.22 -12.68
CA SER A 86 8.61 -14.44 -13.39
C SER A 86 7.77 -14.46 -14.66
N GLN A 87 8.26 -15.10 -15.71
CA GLN A 87 7.52 -15.21 -16.99
C GLN A 87 6.16 -15.92 -16.85
N LYS A 88 5.93 -16.66 -15.75
CA LYS A 88 4.70 -17.41 -15.48
C LYS A 88 3.82 -16.80 -14.37
N GLU A 89 4.35 -15.97 -13.49
CA GLU A 89 3.67 -15.55 -12.26
C GLU A 89 3.31 -14.06 -12.20
N GLY A 90 3.58 -13.33 -13.27
CA GLY A 90 3.37 -11.89 -13.31
C GLY A 90 4.44 -11.07 -12.55
N THR A 91 4.25 -9.77 -12.54
CA THR A 91 5.18 -8.81 -11.94
C THR A 91 4.60 -8.26 -10.64
N VAL A 92 5.41 -8.25 -9.58
CA VAL A 92 5.12 -7.56 -8.33
C VAL A 92 5.91 -6.24 -8.31
N TYR A 93 5.22 -5.16 -7.97
CA TYR A 93 5.82 -3.85 -7.76
C TYR A 93 5.78 -3.54 -6.27
N TYR A 94 6.86 -2.98 -5.76
CA TYR A 94 6.99 -2.55 -4.38
C TYR A 94 7.05 -1.03 -4.33
N ASP A 95 6.43 -0.41 -3.35
CA ASP A 95 6.41 1.06 -3.23
C ASP A 95 7.76 1.60 -2.78
N ILE A 96 8.27 1.10 -1.68
CA ILE A 96 9.61 1.43 -1.17
C ILE A 96 10.30 0.14 -0.78
N VAL A 97 11.49 -0.06 -1.31
CA VAL A 97 12.36 -1.18 -0.93
C VAL A 97 13.70 -0.62 -0.50
N PHE A 98 14.21 -1.08 0.61
CA PHE A 98 15.55 -0.75 1.05
C PHE A 98 16.16 -1.90 1.85
N GLN A 99 17.47 -1.84 1.99
CA GLN A 99 18.23 -2.76 2.80
C GLN A 99 18.66 -2.05 4.08
N ALA A 100 18.43 -2.71 5.21
CA ALA A 100 18.89 -2.23 6.50
C ALA A 100 19.84 -3.26 7.12
N TYR A 101 20.85 -2.80 7.83
CA TYR A 101 21.84 -3.69 8.43
C TYR A 101 21.34 -4.27 9.74
N TYR A 102 21.69 -5.54 9.97
CA TYR A 102 21.38 -6.22 11.23
C TYR A 102 22.24 -5.65 12.37
N PRO A 103 21.64 -5.22 13.48
CA PRO A 103 22.39 -4.71 14.63
C PRO A 103 23.24 -5.81 15.28
N GLY A 104 24.51 -5.50 15.56
CA GLY A 104 25.41 -6.37 16.36
C GLY A 104 26.49 -7.12 15.58
N ASN A 105 26.50 -7.06 14.26
CA ASN A 105 27.61 -7.61 13.48
C ASN A 105 28.04 -6.64 12.38
N GLU A 106 28.92 -5.68 12.73
CA GLU A 106 29.42 -4.68 11.78
C GLU A 106 30.32 -5.29 10.67
N GLN A 107 30.79 -6.51 10.85
CA GLN A 107 31.64 -7.21 9.87
C GLN A 107 30.84 -8.05 8.87
N GLU A 108 29.68 -8.58 9.27
CA GLU A 108 28.77 -9.26 8.38
C GLU A 108 27.56 -8.35 8.15
N LYS A 109 27.55 -7.64 7.04
CA LYS A 109 26.42 -6.82 6.59
C LYS A 109 25.24 -7.73 6.23
N ILE A 110 24.63 -8.34 7.25
CA ILE A 110 23.38 -9.09 7.09
C ILE A 110 22.28 -8.05 6.90
N GLY A 111 21.84 -7.89 5.67
CA GLY A 111 20.79 -6.96 5.32
C GLY A 111 19.40 -7.53 5.67
N LEU A 112 18.56 -6.69 6.23
CA LEU A 112 17.13 -6.92 6.23
C LEU A 112 16.56 -6.29 4.97
N TYR A 113 15.74 -7.04 4.24
CA TYR A 113 14.97 -6.49 3.13
C TYR A 113 13.66 -5.92 3.66
N ILE A 114 13.53 -4.61 3.62
CA ILE A 114 12.31 -3.93 4.04
C ILE A 114 11.53 -3.52 2.81
N ASN A 115 10.30 -3.92 2.78
CA ASN A 115 9.33 -3.55 1.77
C ASN A 115 8.21 -2.78 2.46
N LEU A 116 8.05 -1.51 2.14
CA LEU A 116 7.06 -0.64 2.71
C LEU A 116 6.05 -0.26 1.64
N GLU A 117 4.79 -0.62 1.88
CA GLU A 117 3.66 -0.38 0.97
C GLU A 117 2.69 0.61 1.60
N ALA A 118 2.34 1.63 0.85
CA ALA A 118 1.32 2.60 1.25
C ALA A 118 -0.03 2.23 0.64
N GLN A 119 -0.98 1.84 1.48
CA GLN A 119 -2.29 1.34 1.07
C GLN A 119 -3.39 2.38 1.36
N ALA A 120 -3.83 3.07 0.32
CA ALA A 120 -4.89 4.09 0.43
C ALA A 120 -6.31 3.51 0.56
N ASP A 121 -6.54 2.26 0.18
CA ASP A 121 -7.82 1.57 0.31
C ASP A 121 -7.64 0.27 1.10
N TYR A 122 -8.21 0.19 2.30
CA TYR A 122 -8.09 -0.98 3.17
C TYR A 122 -8.74 -2.24 2.56
N TYR A 123 -9.77 -2.08 1.72
CA TYR A 123 -10.45 -3.18 1.05
C TYR A 123 -10.17 -3.20 -0.46
N PRO A 124 -9.00 -3.65 -0.91
CA PRO A 124 -8.68 -3.70 -2.35
C PRO A 124 -9.37 -4.84 -3.11
N GLY A 125 -10.23 -5.63 -2.45
CA GLY A 125 -10.92 -6.79 -3.00
C GLY A 125 -10.30 -8.14 -2.65
N TYR A 126 -9.25 -8.14 -1.81
CA TYR A 126 -8.58 -9.33 -1.28
C TYR A 126 -7.97 -9.02 0.10
N PRO A 127 -7.68 -10.07 0.94
CA PRO A 127 -7.02 -9.87 2.23
C PRO A 127 -5.58 -9.33 2.06
N LEU A 128 -5.26 -8.28 2.81
CA LEU A 128 -3.92 -7.67 2.78
C LEU A 128 -2.85 -8.61 3.32
N GLU A 129 -3.20 -9.45 4.29
CA GLU A 129 -2.33 -10.47 4.87
C GLU A 129 -1.79 -11.41 3.79
N MET A 130 -2.66 -11.90 2.92
CA MET A 130 -2.27 -12.79 1.82
C MET A 130 -1.32 -12.09 0.85
N ARG A 131 -1.60 -10.83 0.53
CA ARG A 131 -0.72 -10.04 -0.34
C ARG A 131 0.62 -9.76 0.33
N GLY A 132 0.62 -9.41 1.62
CA GLY A 132 1.84 -9.17 2.39
C GLY A 132 2.73 -10.41 2.45
N ILE A 133 2.16 -11.57 2.73
CA ILE A 133 2.88 -12.85 2.73
C ILE A 133 3.44 -13.16 1.33
N TYR A 134 2.63 -13.00 0.29
CA TYR A 134 3.06 -13.24 -1.09
C TYR A 134 4.22 -12.33 -1.49
N TYR A 135 4.17 -11.04 -1.14
CA TYR A 135 5.24 -10.08 -1.41
C TYR A 135 6.52 -10.45 -0.66
N GLY A 136 6.41 -10.81 0.63
CA GLY A 136 7.53 -11.29 1.43
C GLY A 136 8.17 -12.55 0.84
N ALA A 137 7.36 -13.53 0.44
CA ALA A 137 7.82 -14.78 -0.17
C ALA A 137 8.51 -14.54 -1.52
N ARG A 138 7.99 -13.65 -2.35
CA ARG A 138 8.60 -13.26 -3.63
C ARG A 138 9.96 -12.61 -3.40
N ARG A 139 10.07 -11.69 -2.45
CA ARG A 139 11.33 -11.04 -2.09
C ARG A 139 12.34 -12.04 -1.54
N LEU A 140 11.91 -12.98 -0.68
CA LEU A 140 12.77 -14.02 -0.16
C LEU A 140 13.28 -14.94 -1.29
N SER A 141 12.39 -15.38 -2.17
CA SER A 141 12.74 -16.24 -3.32
C SER A 141 13.70 -15.56 -4.29
N SER A 142 13.59 -14.24 -4.49
CA SER A 142 14.45 -13.49 -5.42
C SER A 142 15.90 -13.41 -4.96
N GLN A 143 16.17 -13.55 -3.67
CA GLN A 143 17.53 -13.47 -3.10
C GLN A 143 18.45 -14.57 -3.60
N LEU A 144 17.95 -15.79 -3.81
CA LEU A 144 18.79 -16.92 -4.22
C LEU A 144 19.54 -16.68 -5.53
N LYS A 145 18.97 -15.91 -6.45
CA LYS A 145 19.66 -15.56 -7.71
C LYS A 145 20.59 -14.36 -7.59
N GLN A 146 20.34 -13.48 -6.63
CA GLN A 146 21.12 -12.24 -6.43
C GLN A 146 22.37 -12.47 -5.57
N ILE A 147 22.27 -13.33 -4.55
CA ILE A 147 23.31 -13.54 -3.56
C ILE A 147 24.30 -14.62 -4.01
N ASN A 148 23.86 -15.62 -4.80
CA ASN A 148 24.70 -16.78 -5.08
C ASN A 148 24.40 -17.45 -6.42
N LYS A 149 25.43 -17.75 -7.22
CA LYS A 149 25.33 -18.63 -8.39
C LYS A 149 25.10 -20.10 -7.98
N GLU A 150 25.51 -20.46 -6.78
CA GLU A 150 25.28 -21.75 -6.13
C GLU A 150 24.16 -21.59 -5.11
N THR A 151 23.12 -22.43 -5.14
CA THR A 151 21.97 -22.33 -4.25
C THR A 151 22.38 -22.55 -2.79
N ASN A 152 22.73 -21.47 -2.09
CA ASN A 152 23.07 -21.47 -0.67
C ASN A 152 21.93 -20.86 0.16
N TYR A 153 21.07 -21.67 0.73
CA TYR A 153 19.96 -21.22 1.57
C TYR A 153 20.41 -20.54 2.87
N GLY A 154 21.65 -20.82 3.34
CA GLY A 154 22.22 -20.18 4.54
C GLY A 154 22.51 -18.68 4.37
N CYS A 155 22.49 -18.17 3.14
CA CYS A 155 22.68 -16.74 2.85
C CYS A 155 21.35 -15.97 2.73
N LEU A 156 20.20 -16.62 2.94
CA LEU A 156 18.91 -15.93 2.90
C LEU A 156 18.80 -14.93 4.05
N GLN A 157 18.40 -13.72 3.71
CA GLN A 157 18.18 -12.64 4.64
C GLN A 157 16.68 -12.49 4.94
N LYS A 158 16.38 -12.14 6.17
CA LYS A 158 15.00 -11.91 6.62
C LYS A 158 14.33 -10.77 5.86
N VAL A 159 13.08 -10.94 5.54
CA VAL A 159 12.25 -9.98 4.80
C VAL A 159 11.14 -9.46 5.69
N TYR A 160 11.03 -8.15 5.77
CA TYR A 160 9.87 -7.46 6.32
C TYR A 160 9.00 -6.89 5.22
N SER A 161 7.73 -7.25 5.20
CA SER A 161 6.69 -6.69 4.33
C SER A 161 5.79 -5.81 5.19
N ILE A 162 5.99 -4.48 5.15
CA ILE A 162 5.30 -3.52 6.02
C ILE A 162 4.23 -2.80 5.20
N TRP A 163 3.00 -2.84 5.68
CA TRP A 163 1.82 -2.26 5.03
C TRP A 163 1.26 -1.14 5.88
N LEU A 164 1.21 0.07 5.33
CA LEU A 164 0.64 1.25 5.96
C LEU A 164 -0.72 1.55 5.34
N CYS A 165 -1.78 1.26 6.07
CA CYS A 165 -3.16 1.50 5.66
C CYS A 165 -3.61 2.86 6.20
N VAL A 166 -3.87 3.80 5.29
CA VAL A 166 -4.19 5.20 5.64
C VAL A 166 -5.62 5.62 5.31
N GLY A 167 -6.43 4.71 4.73
CA GLY A 167 -7.78 5.06 4.33
C GLY A 167 -8.77 3.91 4.43
N ASN A 168 -10.02 4.24 4.78
CA ASN A 168 -11.15 3.30 4.90
C ASN A 168 -10.90 2.14 5.87
N VAL A 169 -10.04 2.32 6.88
CA VAL A 169 -9.86 1.35 7.95
C VAL A 169 -11.11 1.33 8.83
N PRO A 170 -11.71 0.15 9.13
CA PRO A 170 -12.86 0.07 10.03
C PRO A 170 -12.52 0.58 11.42
N ALA A 171 -13.47 1.24 12.09
CA ALA A 171 -13.24 1.78 13.42
C ALA A 171 -12.80 0.72 14.45
N CYS A 172 -13.27 -0.53 14.31
CA CYS A 172 -12.88 -1.64 15.20
C CYS A 172 -11.44 -2.15 14.96
N GLU A 173 -10.81 -1.79 13.85
CA GLU A 173 -9.43 -2.17 13.51
C GLU A 173 -8.47 -0.99 13.49
N SER A 174 -9.00 0.23 13.69
CA SER A 174 -8.24 1.47 13.66
C SER A 174 -7.18 1.52 14.76
N ASP A 175 -6.08 2.20 14.48
CA ASP A 175 -4.92 2.39 15.37
C ASP A 175 -4.33 1.08 15.90
N THR A 176 -4.39 0.04 15.07
CA THR A 176 -3.81 -1.26 15.38
C THR A 176 -2.59 -1.54 14.52
N VAL A 177 -1.67 -2.33 15.09
CA VAL A 177 -0.54 -2.90 14.37
C VAL A 177 -0.53 -4.40 14.60
N THR A 178 -0.45 -5.16 13.53
CA THR A 178 -0.41 -6.63 13.60
C THR A 178 0.86 -7.13 12.93
N LEU A 179 1.60 -7.98 13.64
CA LEU A 179 2.74 -8.74 13.10
C LEU A 179 2.29 -10.16 12.80
N TYR A 180 2.59 -10.63 11.61
CA TYR A 180 2.50 -12.03 11.20
C TYR A 180 3.92 -12.54 10.98
N ASP A 181 4.32 -13.55 11.75
CA ASP A 181 5.65 -14.15 11.71
C ASP A 181 5.57 -15.68 11.61
N ILE A 182 6.71 -16.32 11.39
CA ILE A 182 6.80 -17.78 11.38
C ILE A 182 7.17 -18.25 12.77
N SER A 183 6.31 -19.06 13.40
CA SER A 183 6.54 -19.70 14.68
C SER A 183 6.82 -21.18 14.53
N LYS A 184 7.64 -21.72 15.44
CA LYS A 184 7.97 -23.15 15.52
C LYS A 184 7.12 -23.82 16.60
N ASN A 185 6.41 -24.89 16.21
CA ASN A 185 5.70 -25.76 17.13
C ASN A 185 6.24 -27.18 17.03
N ASP A 186 6.72 -27.72 18.14
CA ASP A 186 7.14 -29.11 18.21
C ASP A 186 5.91 -30.05 18.41
N ILE A 187 5.61 -30.85 17.42
CA ILE A 187 4.48 -31.79 17.46
C ILE A 187 4.86 -33.08 18.20
N ILE A 188 6.07 -33.57 17.99
CA ILE A 188 6.64 -34.74 18.66
C ILE A 188 8.07 -34.43 19.07
N GLY A 189 8.40 -34.64 20.33
CA GLY A 189 9.71 -34.31 20.89
C GLY A 189 9.93 -32.79 20.94
N SER A 190 11.18 -32.35 21.19
CA SER A 190 11.54 -30.93 21.23
C SER A 190 12.92 -30.71 20.65
N VAL A 191 13.03 -29.72 19.77
CA VAL A 191 14.30 -29.29 19.16
C VAL A 191 14.53 -27.81 19.39
N LYS A 192 15.62 -27.46 20.07
CA LYS A 192 16.03 -26.03 20.17
C LYS A 192 16.60 -25.56 18.85
N ARG A 193 16.04 -24.47 18.32
CA ARG A 193 16.54 -23.76 17.13
C ARG A 193 16.46 -22.27 17.36
N ASN A 194 17.45 -21.53 16.86
CA ASN A 194 17.38 -20.07 16.83
C ASN A 194 16.27 -19.63 15.86
N LYS A 195 15.47 -18.64 16.27
CA LYS A 195 14.36 -18.08 15.47
C LYS A 195 14.86 -17.53 14.12
N ASP A 196 16.07 -16.97 14.09
CA ASP A 196 16.68 -16.41 12.87
C ASP A 196 16.88 -17.46 11.75
N LEU A 197 16.87 -18.75 12.07
CA LEU A 197 17.01 -19.81 11.07
C LEU A 197 15.72 -20.12 10.30
N TYR A 198 14.57 -19.68 10.76
CA TYR A 198 13.28 -20.05 10.15
C TYR A 198 12.28 -18.90 10.04
N ASP A 199 12.41 -17.84 10.84
CA ASP A 199 11.52 -16.67 10.80
C ASP A 199 12.03 -15.66 9.77
N LEU A 200 11.98 -16.05 8.50
CA LEU A 200 12.54 -15.27 7.38
C LEU A 200 11.55 -14.35 6.68
N ILE A 201 10.25 -14.44 7.03
CA ILE A 201 9.20 -13.57 6.46
C ILE A 201 8.37 -13.03 7.60
N ASN A 202 8.37 -11.70 7.73
CA ASN A 202 7.52 -11.00 8.66
C ASN A 202 6.62 -10.01 7.89
N VAL A 203 5.33 -10.03 8.17
CA VAL A 203 4.37 -9.08 7.61
C VAL A 203 3.83 -8.20 8.73
N VAL A 204 3.98 -6.89 8.59
CA VAL A 204 3.48 -5.90 9.54
C VAL A 204 2.37 -5.11 8.87
N ILE A 205 1.17 -5.10 9.45
CA ILE A 205 0.07 -4.28 8.96
C ILE A 205 -0.23 -3.20 9.99
N ILE A 206 -0.01 -1.95 9.59
CA ILE A 206 -0.23 -0.74 10.38
C ILE A 206 -1.53 -0.10 9.87
N ARG A 207 -2.51 0.10 10.74
CA ARG A 207 -3.82 0.64 10.40
C ARG A 207 -4.00 1.98 11.10
N LEU A 208 -3.99 3.06 10.32
CA LEU A 208 -4.16 4.43 10.84
C LEU A 208 -5.62 4.88 10.73
N ASN A 209 -6.04 5.72 11.67
CA ASN A 209 -7.32 6.43 11.62
C ASN A 209 -7.13 7.88 12.06
N ASP A 210 -7.77 8.82 11.36
CA ASP A 210 -7.72 10.25 11.67
C ASP A 210 -8.58 10.65 12.89
N GLU A 211 -9.46 9.76 13.37
CA GLU A 211 -10.43 10.09 14.43
C GLU A 211 -9.95 9.79 15.85
N ALA A 212 -8.89 9.00 16.01
CA ALA A 212 -8.35 8.62 17.30
C ALA A 212 -6.98 9.25 17.56
N ALA A 213 -6.63 9.43 18.83
CA ALA A 213 -5.31 9.88 19.24
C ALA A 213 -4.54 8.68 19.80
N PRO A 214 -3.69 7.99 19.01
CA PRO A 214 -2.94 6.84 19.47
C PRO A 214 -2.00 7.24 20.61
N GLU A 215 -1.74 6.33 21.55
CA GLU A 215 -0.78 6.58 22.63
C GLU A 215 0.67 6.44 22.16
N ASP A 216 0.91 5.54 21.21
CA ASP A 216 2.22 5.25 20.64
C ASP A 216 2.75 6.41 19.80
N ASN A 217 3.99 6.84 20.06
CA ASN A 217 4.59 7.98 19.37
C ASN A 217 4.84 7.75 17.89
N THR A 218 5.14 6.52 17.46
CA THR A 218 5.32 6.20 16.04
C THR A 218 3.98 6.24 15.31
N MET A 219 2.92 5.74 15.93
CA MET A 219 1.57 5.86 15.41
C MET A 219 1.13 7.33 15.33
N LYS A 220 1.41 8.15 16.35
CA LYS A 220 1.17 9.62 16.32
C LYS A 220 1.90 10.29 15.17
N MET A 221 3.17 9.94 14.97
CA MET A 221 3.99 10.48 13.88
C MET A 221 3.38 10.12 12.52
N LEU A 222 3.06 8.85 12.29
CA LEU A 222 2.45 8.39 11.05
C LEU A 222 1.08 9.04 10.82
N GLN A 223 0.23 9.08 11.85
CA GLN A 223 -1.07 9.72 11.77
C GLN A 223 -0.94 11.22 11.46
N THR A 224 -0.02 11.94 12.10
CA THR A 224 0.24 13.35 11.81
C THR A 224 0.69 13.56 10.37
N LEU A 225 1.62 12.73 9.87
CA LEU A 225 2.11 12.81 8.49
C LEU A 225 0.97 12.67 7.48
N PHE A 226 0.08 11.70 7.69
CA PHE A 226 -0.98 11.33 6.75
C PHE A 226 -2.36 11.90 7.07
N SER A 227 -2.50 12.67 8.16
CA SER A 227 -3.75 13.33 8.50
C SER A 227 -4.24 14.26 7.37
N ASN A 228 -5.55 14.22 7.16
CA ASN A 228 -6.24 15.12 6.24
C ASN A 228 -6.83 16.34 6.91
N GLN A 229 -6.87 16.32 8.25
CA GLN A 229 -7.50 17.34 9.05
C GLN A 229 -6.52 18.45 9.46
N LEU A 230 -5.22 18.14 9.47
CA LEU A 230 -4.17 19.05 9.90
C LEU A 230 -3.61 19.85 8.71
N SER A 231 -3.49 21.16 8.91
CA SER A 231 -2.74 22.03 7.99
C SER A 231 -1.24 21.68 8.00
N LYS A 232 -0.52 22.12 6.97
CA LYS A 232 0.95 21.95 6.90
C LYS A 232 1.65 22.43 8.17
N GLN A 233 1.28 23.60 8.67
CA GLN A 233 1.92 24.20 9.85
C GLN A 233 1.65 23.40 11.13
N GLU A 234 0.41 22.91 11.30
CA GLU A 234 0.05 22.05 12.43
C GLU A 234 0.80 20.73 12.39
N LYS A 235 0.92 20.12 11.22
CA LYS A 235 1.71 18.89 11.03
C LYS A 235 3.17 19.11 11.42
N LEU A 236 3.82 20.12 10.87
CA LEU A 236 5.23 20.42 11.17
C LEU A 236 5.43 20.64 12.67
N HIS A 237 4.59 21.45 13.29
CA HIS A 237 4.65 21.70 14.73
C HIS A 237 4.44 20.43 15.58
N ALA A 238 3.51 19.56 15.18
CA ALA A 238 3.26 18.31 15.90
C ALA A 238 4.44 17.32 15.75
N LEU A 239 5.04 17.25 14.57
CA LEU A 239 6.22 16.41 14.32
C LEU A 239 7.45 16.88 15.08
N GLU A 240 7.69 18.20 15.15
CA GLU A 240 8.75 18.78 15.97
C GLU A 240 8.56 18.48 17.47
N LYS A 241 7.33 18.56 17.98
CA LYS A 241 7.01 18.16 19.37
C LYS A 241 7.30 16.69 19.66
N LEU A 242 7.19 15.81 18.65
CA LEU A 242 7.56 14.40 18.76
C LEU A 242 9.09 14.19 18.69
N GLY A 243 9.88 15.24 18.43
CA GLY A 243 11.33 15.19 18.34
C GLY A 243 11.87 14.92 16.93
N MET A 244 11.04 15.05 15.90
CA MET A 244 11.51 14.97 14.52
C MET A 244 12.24 16.24 14.10
N ARG A 245 13.34 16.08 13.38
CA ARG A 245 14.09 17.19 12.79
C ARG A 245 13.50 17.51 11.42
N MET A 246 13.07 18.74 11.24
CA MET A 246 12.55 19.17 9.94
C MET A 246 13.69 19.35 8.94
N ASN A 247 13.53 18.77 7.78
CA ASN A 247 14.41 18.93 6.63
C ASN A 247 13.60 19.29 5.38
N ASP A 248 14.28 19.77 4.35
CA ASP A 248 13.65 20.19 3.08
C ASP A 248 12.79 19.11 2.42
N SER A 249 13.14 17.83 2.60
CA SER A 249 12.40 16.71 2.04
C SER A 249 11.06 16.51 2.75
N LEU A 250 11.09 16.49 4.09
CA LEU A 250 9.89 16.38 4.94
C LEU A 250 8.99 17.61 4.77
N GLU A 251 9.54 18.83 4.81
CA GLU A 251 8.77 20.06 4.66
C GLU A 251 8.06 20.13 3.30
N LYS A 252 8.74 19.74 2.23
CA LYS A 252 8.15 19.67 0.88
C LYS A 252 7.17 18.52 0.75
N GLY A 253 7.45 17.37 1.36
CA GLY A 253 6.56 16.22 1.37
C GLY A 253 5.27 16.49 2.13
N VAL A 254 5.38 17.01 3.37
CA VAL A 254 4.23 17.39 4.22
C VAL A 254 3.43 18.55 3.62
N GLY A 255 4.08 19.47 2.89
CA GLY A 255 3.42 20.60 2.23
C GLY A 255 2.97 20.35 0.79
N GLY A 256 3.36 19.23 0.19
CA GLY A 256 2.88 18.82 -1.12
C GLY A 256 1.40 18.39 -1.06
N SER A 257 0.85 17.98 -2.19
CA SER A 257 -0.56 17.57 -2.36
C SER A 257 -0.97 16.34 -1.52
N MET A 258 -0.59 16.30 -0.23
CA MET A 258 -1.00 15.28 0.73
C MET A 258 -2.39 15.61 1.32
N ASN A 259 -3.25 16.28 0.56
CA ASN A 259 -4.66 16.35 0.91
C ASN A 259 -5.34 15.09 0.38
N LEU A 260 -5.31 14.04 1.20
CA LEU A 260 -6.16 12.85 0.99
C LEU A 260 -7.64 13.27 0.92
N SER A 261 -8.02 14.39 1.56
CA SER A 261 -9.38 14.94 1.47
C SER A 261 -9.78 15.18 0.01
N ASP A 262 -8.92 15.77 -0.81
CA ASP A 262 -9.19 16.00 -2.23
C ASP A 262 -9.33 14.66 -2.98
N TYR A 263 -8.51 13.66 -2.63
CA TYR A 263 -8.59 12.33 -3.21
C TYR A 263 -9.82 11.55 -2.71
N VAL A 264 -10.12 11.58 -1.40
CA VAL A 264 -11.30 10.92 -0.81
C VAL A 264 -12.57 11.58 -1.30
N GLU A 265 -12.61 12.91 -1.39
CA GLU A 265 -13.74 13.65 -1.96
C GLU A 265 -13.96 13.30 -3.43
N LEU A 266 -12.90 13.28 -4.25
CA LEU A 266 -12.96 12.86 -5.65
C LEU A 266 -13.39 11.39 -5.78
N LYS A 267 -12.90 10.49 -4.91
CA LYS A 267 -13.33 9.08 -4.86
C LYS A 267 -14.77 8.94 -4.40
N GLY A 268 -15.19 9.72 -3.39
CA GLY A 268 -16.58 9.78 -2.92
C GLY A 268 -17.53 10.27 -4.00
N ILE A 269 -17.16 11.35 -4.70
CA ILE A 269 -17.90 11.89 -5.84
C ILE A 269 -17.97 10.85 -6.98
N LYS A 270 -16.88 10.14 -7.27
CA LYS A 270 -16.84 9.10 -8.30
C LYS A 270 -17.75 7.92 -7.92
N LYS A 271 -17.61 7.39 -6.70
CA LYS A 271 -18.49 6.32 -6.19
C LYS A 271 -19.97 6.74 -6.19
N GLY A 272 -20.25 7.96 -5.72
CA GLY A 272 -21.60 8.51 -5.73
C GLY A 272 -22.19 8.64 -7.14
N LYS A 273 -21.38 9.11 -8.11
CA LYS A 273 -21.79 9.18 -9.52
C LYS A 273 -22.00 7.80 -10.15
N GLU A 274 -21.13 6.83 -9.88
CA GLU A 274 -21.27 5.45 -10.37
C GLU A 274 -22.50 4.78 -9.76
N GLN A 275 -22.70 4.93 -8.45
CA GLN A 275 -23.88 4.41 -7.78
C GLN A 275 -25.15 5.09 -8.29
N GLY A 276 -25.20 6.41 -8.36
CA GLY A 276 -26.35 7.15 -8.89
C GLY A 276 -26.66 6.80 -10.35
N ARG A 277 -25.61 6.57 -11.18
CA ARG A 277 -25.78 6.10 -12.55
C ARG A 277 -26.37 4.68 -12.59
N ARG A 278 -25.85 3.78 -11.76
CA ARG A 278 -26.36 2.40 -11.65
C ARG A 278 -27.81 2.36 -11.18
N ASP A 279 -28.14 3.15 -10.16
CA ASP A 279 -29.50 3.25 -9.64
C ASP A 279 -30.44 3.90 -10.67
N GLY A 280 -29.98 4.92 -11.40
CA GLY A 280 -30.73 5.52 -12.51
C GLY A 280 -31.01 4.54 -13.65
N ILE A 281 -30.03 3.72 -14.03
CA ILE A 281 -30.20 2.65 -15.04
C ILE A 281 -31.18 1.60 -14.53
N ARG A 282 -31.05 1.16 -13.28
CA ARG A 282 -31.98 0.21 -12.65
C ARG A 282 -33.42 0.73 -12.66
N ASN A 283 -33.62 1.94 -12.16
CA ASN A 283 -34.97 2.56 -12.13
C ASN A 283 -35.58 2.70 -13.53
N MET A 284 -34.73 3.00 -14.54
CA MET A 284 -35.19 3.07 -15.93
C MET A 284 -35.65 1.72 -16.46
N ILE A 285 -34.89 0.65 -16.15
CA ILE A 285 -35.24 -0.71 -16.56
C ILE A 285 -36.55 -1.16 -15.87
N GLU A 286 -36.67 -0.93 -14.56
CA GLU A 286 -37.88 -1.23 -13.80
C GLU A 286 -39.09 -0.46 -14.35
N LEU A 287 -38.94 0.83 -14.64
CA LEU A 287 -39.98 1.65 -15.27
C LEU A 287 -40.41 1.10 -16.65
N CYS A 288 -39.45 0.68 -17.48
CA CYS A 288 -39.75 0.07 -18.78
C CYS A 288 -40.56 -1.22 -18.62
N GLN A 289 -40.23 -2.05 -17.61
CA GLN A 289 -40.98 -3.25 -17.27
C GLN A 289 -42.41 -2.92 -16.81
N ASP A 290 -42.56 -1.96 -15.90
CA ASP A 290 -43.86 -1.54 -15.37
C ASP A 290 -44.79 -0.97 -16.47
N LEU A 291 -44.19 -0.35 -17.49
CA LEU A 291 -44.90 0.14 -18.68
C LEU A 291 -45.16 -0.94 -19.73
N GLY A 292 -44.79 -2.21 -19.50
CA GLY A 292 -44.99 -3.32 -20.40
C GLY A 292 -44.19 -3.23 -21.69
N THR A 293 -43.03 -2.51 -21.70
CA THR A 293 -42.17 -2.45 -22.88
C THR A 293 -41.30 -3.70 -23.01
N THR A 294 -40.75 -3.93 -24.21
CA THR A 294 -39.88 -5.07 -24.44
C THR A 294 -38.46 -4.83 -23.87
N GLU A 295 -37.73 -5.92 -23.58
CA GLU A 295 -36.32 -5.90 -23.14
C GLU A 295 -35.44 -5.12 -24.10
N ASP A 296 -35.62 -5.30 -25.42
CA ASP A 296 -34.86 -4.60 -26.45
C ASP A 296 -35.13 -3.10 -26.46
N ASN A 297 -36.36 -2.70 -26.17
CA ASN A 297 -36.71 -1.30 -26.05
C ASN A 297 -36.06 -0.66 -24.79
N ALA A 298 -36.13 -1.35 -23.66
CA ALA A 298 -35.44 -0.92 -22.43
C ALA A 298 -33.93 -0.80 -22.65
N LYS A 299 -33.31 -1.77 -23.31
CA LYS A 299 -31.89 -1.73 -23.70
C LYS A 299 -31.58 -0.48 -24.53
N SER A 300 -32.37 -0.21 -25.55
CA SER A 300 -32.18 0.97 -26.40
C SER A 300 -32.32 2.28 -25.64
N GLN A 301 -33.29 2.37 -24.70
CA GLN A 301 -33.49 3.55 -23.87
C GLN A 301 -32.30 3.83 -22.94
N ILE A 302 -31.72 2.79 -22.28
CA ILE A 302 -30.58 2.99 -21.41
C ILE A 302 -29.32 3.35 -22.18
N ILE A 303 -29.09 2.78 -23.37
CA ILE A 303 -27.98 3.16 -24.26
C ILE A 303 -28.08 4.65 -24.61
N MET A 304 -29.24 5.08 -25.06
CA MET A 304 -29.45 6.46 -25.50
C MET A 304 -29.34 7.48 -24.37
N ARG A 305 -29.96 7.21 -23.22
CA ARG A 305 -30.04 8.18 -22.10
C ARG A 305 -28.79 8.21 -21.25
N PHE A 306 -28.16 7.06 -21.00
CA PHE A 306 -26.95 6.98 -20.17
C PHE A 306 -25.68 6.94 -21.00
N ARG A 307 -25.78 6.91 -22.34
CA ARG A 307 -24.66 6.90 -23.30
C ARG A 307 -23.63 5.81 -22.97
N ILE A 308 -24.14 4.61 -22.72
CA ILE A 308 -23.33 3.42 -22.44
C ILE A 308 -23.14 2.57 -23.70
N PRO A 309 -22.03 1.83 -23.79
CA PRO A 309 -21.83 0.84 -24.85
C PRO A 309 -22.90 -0.28 -24.79
N GLU A 310 -23.23 -0.87 -25.91
CA GLU A 310 -24.22 -1.94 -25.99
C GLU A 310 -23.87 -3.13 -25.10
N GLU A 311 -22.59 -3.50 -25.02
CA GLU A 311 -22.11 -4.59 -24.15
C GLU A 311 -22.40 -4.33 -22.67
N GLU A 312 -22.28 -3.08 -22.23
CA GLU A 312 -22.57 -2.67 -20.87
C GLU A 312 -24.09 -2.68 -20.61
N ALA A 313 -24.87 -2.21 -21.58
CA ALA A 313 -26.32 -2.24 -21.51
C ALA A 313 -26.86 -3.66 -21.37
N VAL A 314 -26.33 -4.61 -22.12
CA VAL A 314 -26.69 -6.05 -22.02
C VAL A 314 -26.44 -6.58 -20.61
N LYS A 315 -25.33 -6.18 -19.96
CA LYS A 315 -25.03 -6.60 -18.58
C LYS A 315 -26.06 -6.04 -17.60
N TYR A 316 -26.45 -4.78 -17.75
CA TYR A 316 -27.46 -4.16 -16.88
C TYR A 316 -28.84 -4.79 -17.08
N ILE A 317 -29.24 -5.05 -18.32
CA ILE A 317 -30.51 -5.73 -18.61
C ILE A 317 -30.51 -7.11 -17.94
N LYS A 318 -29.49 -7.95 -18.14
CA LYS A 318 -29.36 -9.26 -17.49
C LYS A 318 -29.40 -9.20 -15.97
N THR A 319 -28.95 -8.09 -15.37
CA THR A 319 -28.89 -7.93 -13.92
C THR A 319 -30.23 -7.47 -13.32
N PHE A 320 -30.93 -6.57 -14.00
CA PHE A 320 -32.07 -5.87 -13.45
C PHE A 320 -33.39 -6.20 -14.10
N TRP A 321 -33.41 -6.79 -15.30
CA TRP A 321 -34.65 -7.24 -15.93
C TRP A 321 -35.15 -8.49 -15.22
N LYS A 322 -36.38 -8.40 -14.64
CA LYS A 322 -37.03 -9.55 -13.97
C LYS A 322 -37.75 -10.37 -15.02
N SER A 323 -37.33 -11.60 -15.25
CA SER A 323 -38.12 -12.55 -16.05
C SER A 323 -39.42 -12.83 -15.30
N GLU A 324 -40.57 -12.64 -15.96
CA GLU A 324 -41.85 -13.13 -15.41
C GLU A 324 -41.70 -14.63 -15.15
N LYS A 325 -42.05 -15.03 -13.90
CA LYS A 325 -42.12 -16.43 -13.50
C LYS A 325 -43.45 -17.02 -13.94
#